data_d7aec78bd84a2629bda926433b961af7
#
_entry.id   d7aec78bd84a2629bda926433b961af7
#
_cell.length_a   1.000
_cell.length_b   1.000
_cell.length_c   1.000
_cell.angle_alpha   90.00
_cell.angle_beta   90.00
_cell.angle_gamma   90.00
#
_symmetry.space_group_name_H-M   'P 1'
#
loop_
_entity.id
_entity.type
_entity.pdbx_description
1 polymer ?
#
loop_
_entity_poly.entity_id
_entity_poly.type
_entity_poly.pdbx_seq_one_letter_code
_entity_poly.pdbx_strand_id
1 'polypeptide(L)'
;MSFYEKGPVRIHFEEKGSGFPLLMIAGGGLNSAIPNLSAPYSPFNAMDEFKYEYRRIGADLRNANSGQSTGPLEIDRPWDSHTDDHLGLMDHLGIDKFVVLGFCIGGPMIWNLLKRGPDRIVAAVLAQPSGSRPEMRDLFYDNNMKGWGPELVKRRPDITIEQVEKFLTRMYRTDPDFVFTVTRDFVRNCRTPVLILPDDIPAHPYAVAMEAAMLAPNAEVSMFPWKEPKERIPLAVRQIRSFLRAHRPAAA
;
A
#
# COMPACT_ATOMS: atom_id res chain seq x y z
N MET A 1 -18.36 6.02 -12.28
CA MET A 1 -16.95 5.62 -12.09
C MET A 1 -16.11 6.87 -12.12
N SER A 2 -15.26 7.08 -11.12
CA SER A 2 -14.44 8.29 -11.01
C SER A 2 -13.00 8.00 -11.38
N PHE A 3 -12.39 8.94 -12.10
CA PHE A 3 -10.99 8.81 -12.53
C PHE A 3 -10.21 10.10 -12.23
N TYR A 4 -9.01 9.92 -11.76
CA TYR A 4 -7.97 10.93 -11.75
C TYR A 4 -7.11 10.76 -13.00
N GLU A 5 -6.89 11.82 -13.75
CA GLU A 5 -6.14 11.79 -15.00
C GLU A 5 -5.02 12.83 -15.00
N LYS A 6 -3.81 12.40 -15.42
CA LYS A 6 -2.65 13.27 -15.58
C LYS A 6 -1.79 12.78 -16.74
N GLY A 7 -1.85 13.48 -17.88
CA GLY A 7 -1.19 13.02 -19.10
C GLY A 7 -1.67 11.63 -19.50
N PRO A 8 -0.77 10.64 -19.69
CA PRO A 8 -1.13 9.28 -20.06
C PRO A 8 -1.61 8.42 -18.88
N VAL A 9 -1.59 8.95 -17.66
CA VAL A 9 -2.00 8.22 -16.44
C VAL A 9 -3.47 8.42 -16.21
N ARG A 10 -4.20 7.33 -15.96
CA ARG A 10 -5.61 7.31 -15.63
C ARG A 10 -5.84 6.35 -14.47
N ILE A 11 -6.20 6.88 -13.30
CA ILE A 11 -6.38 6.14 -12.05
C ILE A 11 -7.86 6.08 -11.69
N HIS A 12 -8.42 4.89 -11.68
CA HIS A 12 -9.76 4.62 -11.17
C HIS A 12 -9.74 4.69 -9.65
N PHE A 13 -10.70 5.42 -9.08
CA PHE A 13 -10.88 5.49 -7.64
C PHE A 13 -12.34 5.45 -7.23
N GLU A 14 -12.58 5.02 -6.01
CA GLU A 14 -13.86 5.16 -5.32
C GLU A 14 -13.67 5.98 -4.05
N GLU A 15 -14.62 6.88 -3.84
CA GLU A 15 -14.71 7.70 -2.63
C GLU A 15 -16.05 7.48 -1.97
N LYS A 16 -16.07 7.26 -0.65
CA LYS A 16 -17.29 7.01 0.13
C LYS A 16 -17.21 7.63 1.53
N GLY A 17 -18.32 8.19 1.97
CA GLY A 17 -18.48 8.75 3.32
C GLY A 17 -17.95 10.18 3.45
N SER A 18 -17.80 10.60 4.70
CA SER A 18 -17.35 11.94 5.08
C SER A 18 -16.40 11.87 6.26
N GLY A 19 -15.84 13.00 6.66
CA GLY A 19 -14.89 13.08 7.77
C GLY A 19 -13.43 13.17 7.29
N PHE A 20 -12.49 12.86 8.18
CA PHE A 20 -11.07 12.95 7.85
C PHE A 20 -10.69 11.93 6.76
N PRO A 21 -9.87 12.31 5.76
CA PRO A 21 -9.56 11.43 4.64
C PRO A 21 -8.72 10.20 5.06
N LEU A 22 -9.10 9.03 4.56
CA LEU A 22 -8.40 7.77 4.73
C LEU A 22 -8.14 7.14 3.36
N LEU A 23 -6.89 7.19 2.92
CA LEU A 23 -6.43 6.45 1.73
C LEU A 23 -6.28 4.97 2.07
N MET A 24 -6.85 4.11 1.24
CA MET A 24 -6.78 2.66 1.38
C MET A 24 -6.05 2.03 0.21
N ILE A 25 -4.97 1.30 0.48
CA ILE A 25 -4.18 0.56 -0.52
C ILE A 25 -4.43 -0.93 -0.32
N ALA A 26 -5.06 -1.55 -1.29
CA ALA A 26 -5.40 -2.97 -1.22
C ALA A 26 -4.16 -3.88 -1.32
N GLY A 27 -4.27 -5.10 -0.83
CA GLY A 27 -3.31 -6.17 -1.11
C GLY A 27 -3.42 -6.70 -2.55
N GLY A 28 -2.59 -7.68 -2.88
CA GLY A 28 -2.60 -8.35 -4.18
C GLY A 28 -1.40 -8.02 -5.08
N GLY A 29 -0.31 -7.51 -4.52
CA GLY A 29 0.87 -7.11 -5.30
C GLY A 29 0.51 -6.06 -6.34
N LEU A 30 1.06 -6.16 -7.54
CA LEU A 30 0.74 -5.24 -8.65
C LEU A 30 -0.70 -5.38 -9.18
N ASN A 31 -1.46 -6.38 -8.72
CA ASN A 31 -2.90 -6.50 -8.95
C ASN A 31 -3.75 -5.81 -7.87
N SER A 32 -3.14 -4.98 -7.01
CA SER A 32 -3.88 -4.22 -6.01
C SER A 32 -4.94 -3.33 -6.66
N ALA A 33 -6.20 -3.58 -6.34
CA ALA A 33 -7.35 -2.87 -6.88
C ALA A 33 -8.48 -2.78 -5.84
N ILE A 34 -9.41 -1.87 -6.04
CA ILE A 34 -10.52 -1.61 -5.09
C ILE A 34 -11.28 -2.89 -4.70
N PRO A 35 -11.62 -3.81 -5.63
CA PRO A 35 -12.30 -5.05 -5.25
C PRO A 35 -11.54 -5.88 -4.20
N ASN A 36 -10.21 -5.78 -4.16
CA ASN A 36 -9.39 -6.53 -3.21
C ASN A 36 -9.56 -6.04 -1.75
N LEU A 37 -10.07 -4.82 -1.53
CA LEU A 37 -10.36 -4.30 -0.18
C LEU A 37 -11.49 -5.06 0.53
N SER A 38 -12.35 -5.73 -0.23
CA SER A 38 -13.49 -6.51 0.29
C SER A 38 -13.48 -7.97 -0.17
N ALA A 39 -12.42 -8.42 -0.83
CA ALA A 39 -12.32 -9.79 -1.31
C ALA A 39 -12.26 -10.80 -0.15
N PRO A 40 -12.69 -12.07 -0.35
CA PRO A 40 -12.69 -13.10 0.70
C PRO A 40 -11.33 -13.39 1.35
N TYR A 41 -10.24 -13.07 0.66
CA TYR A 41 -8.88 -13.20 1.19
C TYR A 41 -8.39 -11.95 1.93
N SER A 42 -9.12 -10.83 1.85
CA SER A 42 -8.84 -9.66 2.69
C SER A 42 -9.22 -9.99 4.13
N PRO A 43 -8.39 -9.66 5.12
CA PRO A 43 -8.68 -9.96 6.51
C PRO A 43 -10.02 -9.35 6.98
N PHE A 44 -10.36 -8.20 6.47
CA PHE A 44 -11.64 -7.52 6.71
C PHE A 44 -11.96 -6.56 5.55
N ASN A 45 -13.24 -6.18 5.42
CA ASN A 45 -13.67 -5.19 4.44
C ASN A 45 -13.34 -3.78 4.96
N ALA A 46 -12.20 -3.24 4.55
CA ALA A 46 -11.74 -1.93 5.02
C ALA A 46 -12.69 -0.79 4.63
N MET A 47 -13.35 -0.89 3.48
CA MET A 47 -14.33 0.11 3.03
C MET A 47 -15.58 0.17 3.92
N ASP A 48 -15.97 -0.93 4.57
CA ASP A 48 -17.10 -0.97 5.47
C ASP A 48 -16.75 -0.66 6.92
N GLU A 49 -15.59 -1.16 7.40
CA GLU A 49 -15.19 -1.01 8.81
C GLU A 49 -15.07 0.46 9.25
N PHE A 50 -14.66 1.36 8.34
CA PHE A 50 -14.42 2.77 8.65
C PHE A 50 -15.49 3.71 8.08
N LYS A 51 -16.65 3.19 7.65
CA LYS A 51 -17.67 3.93 6.89
C LYS A 51 -18.34 5.10 7.62
N TYR A 52 -18.33 5.10 8.94
CA TYR A 52 -18.97 6.15 9.73
C TYR A 52 -18.00 7.20 10.28
N GLU A 53 -16.69 7.01 10.06
CA GLU A 53 -15.67 7.80 10.74
C GLU A 53 -14.74 8.54 9.77
N TYR A 54 -14.65 8.06 8.51
CA TYR A 54 -13.68 8.54 7.53
C TYR A 54 -14.30 8.75 6.15
N ARG A 55 -13.79 9.78 5.45
CA ARG A 55 -13.88 9.89 4.00
C ARG A 55 -12.90 8.88 3.40
N ARG A 56 -13.39 7.77 2.91
CA ARG A 56 -12.58 6.62 2.47
C ARG A 56 -12.32 6.72 0.98
N ILE A 57 -11.05 6.62 0.62
CA ILE A 57 -10.59 6.67 -0.77
C ILE A 57 -9.85 5.38 -1.08
N GLY A 58 -10.37 4.58 -1.99
CA GLY A 58 -9.72 3.42 -2.57
C GLY A 58 -9.35 3.69 -4.01
N ALA A 59 -8.18 3.23 -4.46
CA ALA A 59 -7.75 3.36 -5.84
C ALA A 59 -7.18 2.05 -6.36
N ASP A 60 -7.38 1.80 -7.66
CA ASP A 60 -6.67 0.72 -8.34
C ASP A 60 -5.24 1.17 -8.62
N LEU A 61 -4.27 0.28 -8.42
CA LEU A 61 -2.91 0.56 -8.90
C LEU A 61 -2.90 0.66 -10.42
N ARG A 62 -2.02 1.51 -10.93
CA ARG A 62 -1.74 1.62 -12.36
C ARG A 62 -1.45 0.24 -12.95
N ASN A 63 -2.18 -0.14 -13.98
CA ASN A 63 -2.04 -1.42 -14.70
C ASN A 63 -2.36 -2.68 -13.88
N ALA A 64 -3.06 -2.59 -12.75
CA ALA A 64 -3.59 -3.77 -12.06
C ALA A 64 -4.56 -4.53 -12.99
N ASN A 65 -4.39 -5.86 -13.10
CA ASN A 65 -5.20 -6.66 -14.03
C ASN A 65 -6.67 -6.75 -13.62
N SER A 66 -6.97 -6.70 -12.33
CA SER A 66 -8.32 -6.66 -11.79
C SER A 66 -8.92 -5.26 -11.68
N GLY A 67 -8.13 -4.23 -12.02
CA GLY A 67 -8.50 -2.81 -11.91
C GLY A 67 -8.79 -2.16 -13.27
N GLN A 68 -9.11 -0.87 -13.20
CA GLN A 68 -9.42 -0.03 -14.38
C GLN A 68 -8.37 1.06 -14.61
N SER A 69 -7.34 1.12 -13.76
CA SER A 69 -6.26 2.10 -13.89
C SER A 69 -5.27 1.71 -14.98
N THR A 70 -4.83 2.71 -15.74
CA THR A 70 -3.88 2.53 -16.84
C THR A 70 -2.83 3.64 -16.84
N GLY A 71 -1.67 3.34 -17.44
CA GLY A 71 -0.60 4.30 -17.62
C GLY A 71 0.68 3.65 -18.13
N PRO A 72 1.75 4.41 -18.34
CA PRO A 72 3.04 3.87 -18.75
C PRO A 72 3.69 3.04 -17.64
N LEU A 73 4.53 2.08 -18.00
CA LEU A 73 5.48 1.46 -17.09
C LEU A 73 6.70 2.38 -16.94
N GLU A 74 6.83 3.06 -15.80
CA GLU A 74 7.98 3.91 -15.51
C GLU A 74 9.13 3.06 -14.94
N ILE A 75 9.92 2.47 -15.84
CA ILE A 75 10.95 1.47 -15.53
C ILE A 75 12.00 2.01 -14.55
N ASP A 76 12.40 3.27 -14.69
CA ASP A 76 13.46 3.86 -13.87
C ASP A 76 13.01 4.19 -12.45
N ARG A 77 11.69 4.34 -12.25
CA ARG A 77 11.12 4.80 -10.97
C ARG A 77 9.80 4.10 -10.60
N PRO A 78 9.78 2.76 -10.57
CA PRO A 78 8.53 1.99 -10.45
C PRO A 78 7.75 2.30 -9.17
N TRP A 79 8.39 2.36 -8.01
CA TRP A 79 7.73 2.69 -6.75
C TRP A 79 7.25 4.14 -6.70
N ASP A 80 8.07 5.06 -7.21
CA ASP A 80 7.74 6.49 -7.23
C ASP A 80 6.56 6.79 -8.14
N SER A 81 6.41 6.08 -9.25
CA SER A 81 5.28 6.26 -10.16
C SER A 81 3.94 5.97 -9.47
N HIS A 82 3.86 4.91 -8.66
CA HIS A 82 2.67 4.62 -7.86
C HIS A 82 2.45 5.65 -6.73
N THR A 83 3.53 6.16 -6.13
CA THR A 83 3.43 7.22 -5.12
C THR A 83 2.90 8.51 -5.73
N ASP A 84 3.35 8.87 -6.94
CA ASP A 84 2.84 10.02 -7.68
C ASP A 84 1.34 9.88 -8.00
N ASP A 85 0.88 8.67 -8.30
CA ASP A 85 -0.54 8.40 -8.52
C ASP A 85 -1.36 8.65 -7.25
N HIS A 86 -0.89 8.14 -6.11
CA HIS A 86 -1.58 8.34 -4.84
C HIS A 86 -1.60 9.82 -4.41
N LEU A 87 -0.46 10.51 -4.46
CA LEU A 87 -0.39 11.93 -4.09
C LEU A 87 -1.19 12.79 -5.06
N GLY A 88 -1.08 12.52 -6.38
CA GLY A 88 -1.84 13.23 -7.40
C GLY A 88 -3.34 13.03 -7.27
N LEU A 89 -3.80 11.83 -6.89
CA LEU A 89 -5.21 11.58 -6.57
C LEU A 89 -5.66 12.42 -5.37
N MET A 90 -4.83 12.52 -4.31
CA MET A 90 -5.16 13.34 -3.15
C MET A 90 -5.24 14.84 -3.52
N ASP A 91 -4.34 15.31 -4.37
CA ASP A 91 -4.38 16.69 -4.89
C ASP A 91 -5.63 16.92 -5.74
N HIS A 92 -6.00 15.98 -6.61
CA HIS A 92 -7.23 16.03 -7.41
C HIS A 92 -8.49 16.12 -6.55
N LEU A 93 -8.50 15.48 -5.39
CA LEU A 93 -9.62 15.49 -4.43
C LEU A 93 -9.58 16.70 -3.46
N GLY A 94 -8.59 17.58 -3.60
CA GLY A 94 -8.40 18.74 -2.70
C GLY A 94 -8.01 18.33 -1.27
N ILE A 95 -7.37 17.17 -1.10
CA ILE A 95 -6.97 16.63 0.20
C ILE A 95 -5.52 16.98 0.47
N ASP A 96 -5.26 17.84 1.44
CA ASP A 96 -3.91 18.21 1.87
C ASP A 96 -3.33 17.16 2.83
N LYS A 97 -4.06 16.79 3.88
CA LYS A 97 -3.62 15.82 4.89
C LYS A 97 -4.56 14.65 4.98
N PHE A 98 -4.00 13.46 5.18
CA PHE A 98 -4.76 12.22 5.28
C PHE A 98 -4.06 11.18 6.17
N VAL A 99 -4.80 10.18 6.60
CA VAL A 99 -4.26 8.93 7.14
C VAL A 99 -4.28 7.85 6.06
N VAL A 100 -3.43 6.86 6.18
CA VAL A 100 -3.34 5.77 5.19
C VAL A 100 -3.38 4.41 5.85
N LEU A 101 -4.10 3.47 5.23
CA LEU A 101 -4.12 2.06 5.58
C LEU A 101 -3.74 1.24 4.35
N GLY A 102 -2.72 0.40 4.46
CA GLY A 102 -2.29 -0.46 3.36
C GLY A 102 -2.07 -1.90 3.77
N PHE A 103 -2.48 -2.82 2.89
CA PHE A 103 -2.28 -4.25 3.04
C PHE A 103 -1.17 -4.74 2.12
N CYS A 104 -0.35 -5.68 2.56
CA CYS A 104 0.64 -6.38 1.73
C CYS A 104 1.58 -5.38 1.03
N ILE A 105 1.50 -5.23 -0.30
CA ILE A 105 2.26 -4.23 -1.08
C ILE A 105 2.00 -2.79 -0.60
N GLY A 106 0.87 -2.55 0.05
CA GLY A 106 0.58 -1.27 0.68
C GLY A 106 1.62 -0.85 1.72
N GLY A 107 2.30 -1.80 2.37
CA GLY A 107 3.39 -1.49 3.31
C GLY A 107 4.55 -0.72 2.65
N PRO A 108 5.25 -1.29 1.65
CA PRO A 108 6.26 -0.57 0.88
C PRO A 108 5.76 0.74 0.25
N MET A 109 4.53 0.76 -0.26
CA MET A 109 3.96 2.00 -0.82
C MET A 109 3.78 3.08 0.23
N ILE A 110 3.33 2.73 1.44
CA ILE A 110 3.21 3.68 2.55
C ILE A 110 4.58 4.22 2.94
N TRP A 111 5.61 3.38 3.05
CA TRP A 111 6.96 3.87 3.34
C TRP A 111 7.45 4.87 2.28
N ASN A 112 7.14 4.62 1.01
CA ASN A 112 7.48 5.58 -0.06
C ASN A 112 6.64 6.86 -0.02
N LEU A 113 5.35 6.76 0.36
CA LEU A 113 4.50 7.93 0.63
C LEU A 113 5.08 8.79 1.76
N LEU A 114 5.49 8.18 2.87
CA LEU A 114 6.12 8.85 4.01
C LEU A 114 7.43 9.54 3.63
N LYS A 115 8.20 8.96 2.71
CA LYS A 115 9.44 9.55 2.19
C LYS A 115 9.17 10.77 1.29
N ARG A 116 8.14 10.70 0.44
CA ARG A 116 7.91 11.69 -0.61
C ARG A 116 6.88 12.76 -0.25
N GLY A 117 6.01 12.48 0.69
CA GLY A 117 4.99 13.42 1.19
C GLY A 117 4.89 13.40 2.71
N PRO A 118 6.00 13.61 3.46
CA PRO A 118 6.00 13.45 4.91
C PRO A 118 4.99 14.35 5.63
N ASP A 119 4.76 15.53 5.11
CA ASP A 119 3.82 16.50 5.71
C ASP A 119 2.35 16.21 5.37
N ARG A 120 2.10 15.28 4.45
CA ARG A 120 0.76 14.89 3.98
C ARG A 120 0.14 13.78 4.83
N ILE A 121 0.97 12.89 5.38
CA ILE A 121 0.51 11.69 6.09
C ILE A 121 0.55 11.91 7.60
N VAL A 122 -0.63 11.93 8.21
CA VAL A 122 -0.80 12.19 9.65
C VAL A 122 -0.49 10.95 10.49
N ALA A 123 -0.91 9.79 10.00
CA ALA A 123 -0.61 8.48 10.59
C ALA A 123 -0.78 7.39 9.53
N ALA A 124 -0.10 6.26 9.71
CA ALA A 124 -0.12 5.17 8.76
C ALA A 124 -0.34 3.81 9.43
N VAL A 125 -1.13 2.95 8.80
CA VAL A 125 -1.36 1.56 9.23
C VAL A 125 -0.85 0.61 8.16
N LEU A 126 0.10 -0.23 8.54
CA LEU A 126 0.71 -1.24 7.68
C LEU A 126 0.21 -2.62 8.11
N ALA A 127 -0.81 -3.13 7.44
CA ALA A 127 -1.38 -4.45 7.73
C ALA A 127 -0.69 -5.51 6.87
N GLN A 128 -0.12 -6.53 7.52
CA GLN A 128 0.64 -7.61 6.86
C GLN A 128 1.60 -7.09 5.76
N PRO A 129 2.51 -6.16 6.09
CA PRO A 129 3.33 -5.49 5.07
C PRO A 129 4.28 -6.45 4.38
N SER A 130 4.44 -6.27 3.06
CA SER A 130 5.48 -6.96 2.30
C SER A 130 6.86 -6.45 2.68
N GLY A 131 7.85 -7.35 2.61
CA GLY A 131 9.24 -7.03 2.88
C GLY A 131 10.20 -7.91 2.09
N SER A 132 11.43 -7.46 1.92
CA SER A 132 12.49 -8.18 1.23
C SER A 132 13.24 -9.10 2.19
N ARG A 133 13.53 -10.32 1.74
CA ARG A 133 14.38 -11.28 2.44
C ARG A 133 15.48 -11.77 1.51
N PRO A 134 16.75 -11.77 1.94
CA PRO A 134 17.86 -12.24 1.13
C PRO A 134 17.67 -13.67 0.59
N GLU A 135 17.09 -14.57 1.41
CA GLU A 135 16.87 -15.98 1.09
C GLU A 135 15.69 -16.22 0.12
N MET A 136 14.86 -15.20 -0.13
CA MET A 136 13.71 -15.25 -1.04
C MET A 136 13.70 -14.05 -1.99
N ARG A 137 14.84 -13.67 -2.45
CA ARG A 137 15.09 -12.44 -3.21
C ARG A 137 14.23 -12.31 -4.47
N ASP A 138 13.94 -13.42 -5.12
CA ASP A 138 13.20 -13.44 -6.38
C ASP A 138 11.69 -13.64 -6.22
N LEU A 139 11.19 -13.84 -5.00
CA LEU A 139 9.79 -14.18 -4.75
C LEU A 139 8.79 -13.25 -5.47
N PHE A 140 8.97 -11.95 -5.31
CA PHE A 140 8.03 -10.96 -5.89
C PHE A 140 8.22 -10.82 -7.39
N TYR A 141 9.45 -10.87 -7.87
CA TYR A 141 9.73 -10.88 -9.30
C TYR A 141 9.08 -12.09 -9.98
N ASP A 142 9.34 -13.29 -9.48
CA ASP A 142 8.83 -14.53 -10.06
C ASP A 142 7.29 -14.59 -10.03
N ASN A 143 6.67 -14.19 -8.92
CA ASN A 143 5.22 -14.17 -8.81
C ASN A 143 4.58 -13.20 -9.82
N ASN A 144 5.17 -12.03 -10.04
CA ASN A 144 4.66 -11.07 -11.02
C ASN A 144 4.94 -11.50 -12.45
N MET A 145 6.09 -12.15 -12.73
CA MET A 145 6.39 -12.71 -14.05
C MET A 145 5.50 -13.90 -14.41
N LYS A 146 5.01 -14.65 -13.43
CA LYS A 146 4.07 -15.76 -13.64
C LYS A 146 2.61 -15.31 -13.76
N GLY A 147 2.25 -14.19 -13.17
CA GLY A 147 0.86 -13.73 -13.07
C GLY A 147 0.63 -12.36 -13.72
N TRP A 148 0.99 -11.29 -13.03
CA TRP A 148 0.65 -9.93 -13.45
C TRP A 148 1.22 -9.54 -14.82
N GLY A 149 2.48 -9.81 -15.09
CA GLY A 149 3.16 -9.37 -16.31
C GLY A 149 2.57 -9.95 -17.59
N PRO A 150 2.45 -11.29 -17.74
CA PRO A 150 1.84 -11.89 -18.93
C PRO A 150 0.40 -11.44 -19.18
N GLU A 151 -0.41 -11.28 -18.15
CA GLU A 151 -1.78 -10.79 -18.29
C GLU A 151 -1.83 -9.30 -18.67
N LEU A 152 -0.90 -8.49 -18.17
CA LEU A 152 -0.78 -7.10 -18.59
C LEU A 152 -0.44 -6.98 -20.07
N VAL A 153 0.54 -7.73 -20.57
CA VAL A 153 0.93 -7.71 -21.99
C VAL A 153 -0.21 -8.13 -22.91
N LYS A 154 -1.04 -9.11 -22.50
CA LYS A 154 -2.25 -9.49 -23.26
C LYS A 154 -3.26 -8.33 -23.38
N ARG A 155 -3.42 -7.52 -22.32
CA ARG A 155 -4.37 -6.40 -22.29
C ARG A 155 -3.80 -5.12 -22.89
N ARG A 156 -2.50 -4.96 -22.90
CA ARG A 156 -1.75 -3.77 -23.30
C ARG A 156 -0.71 -4.14 -24.36
N PRO A 157 -1.11 -4.29 -25.64
CA PRO A 157 -0.19 -4.66 -26.73
C PRO A 157 0.95 -3.65 -26.97
N ASP A 158 0.83 -2.45 -26.42
CA ASP A 158 1.84 -1.41 -26.41
C ASP A 158 2.96 -1.64 -25.36
N ILE A 159 2.78 -2.62 -24.47
CA ILE A 159 3.75 -3.03 -23.45
C ILE A 159 4.32 -4.39 -23.80
N THR A 160 5.65 -4.50 -23.87
CA THR A 160 6.30 -5.78 -24.15
C THR A 160 6.70 -6.52 -22.88
N ILE A 161 6.93 -7.83 -22.99
CA ILE A 161 7.36 -8.63 -21.84
C ILE A 161 8.75 -8.20 -21.34
N GLU A 162 9.62 -7.74 -22.22
CA GLU A 162 10.95 -7.22 -21.88
C GLU A 162 10.85 -5.90 -21.07
N GLN A 163 9.85 -5.08 -21.36
CA GLN A 163 9.55 -3.89 -20.53
C GLN A 163 9.06 -4.28 -19.15
N VAL A 164 8.22 -5.31 -19.05
CA VAL A 164 7.76 -5.87 -17.78
C VAL A 164 8.93 -6.43 -16.98
N GLU A 165 9.82 -7.21 -17.59
CA GLU A 165 11.03 -7.74 -16.95
C GLU A 165 11.94 -6.64 -16.39
N LYS A 166 12.17 -5.59 -17.17
CA LYS A 166 12.98 -4.43 -16.74
C LYS A 166 12.32 -3.70 -15.56
N PHE A 167 11.01 -3.47 -15.64
CA PHE A 167 10.23 -2.83 -14.57
C PHE A 167 10.32 -3.64 -13.26
N LEU A 168 10.06 -4.94 -13.32
CA LEU A 168 10.10 -5.82 -12.16
C LEU A 168 11.52 -5.99 -11.60
N THR A 169 12.53 -6.05 -12.48
CA THR A 169 13.95 -6.08 -12.07
C THR A 169 14.30 -4.82 -11.28
N ARG A 170 13.92 -3.65 -11.80
CA ARG A 170 14.15 -2.39 -11.10
C ARG A 170 13.42 -2.31 -9.78
N MET A 171 12.18 -2.83 -9.74
CA MET A 171 11.32 -2.78 -8.56
C MET A 171 11.78 -3.70 -7.42
N TYR A 172 12.24 -4.93 -7.75
CA TYR A 172 12.44 -5.98 -6.75
C TYR A 172 13.86 -6.54 -6.67
N ARG A 173 14.69 -6.38 -7.70
CA ARG A 173 16.04 -6.98 -7.77
C ARG A 173 17.18 -5.97 -7.71
N THR A 174 16.95 -4.73 -8.11
CA THR A 174 17.98 -3.70 -8.11
C THR A 174 18.09 -3.08 -6.72
N ASP A 175 19.03 -3.60 -5.93
CA ASP A 175 19.36 -3.13 -4.57
C ASP A 175 18.13 -2.87 -3.68
N PRO A 176 17.24 -3.88 -3.52
CA PRO A 176 16.05 -3.69 -2.71
C PRO A 176 16.44 -3.50 -1.24
N ASP A 177 15.95 -2.43 -0.63
CA ASP A 177 16.02 -2.28 0.81
C ASP A 177 15.08 -3.27 1.52
N PHE A 178 15.18 -3.43 2.84
CA PHE A 178 14.40 -4.41 3.60
C PHE A 178 12.88 -4.26 3.46
N VAL A 179 12.40 -3.03 3.21
CA VAL A 179 10.99 -2.71 2.87
C VAL A 179 10.84 -2.19 1.43
N PHE A 180 11.78 -2.48 0.55
CA PHE A 180 11.89 -2.13 -0.87
C PHE A 180 12.11 -0.65 -1.18
N THR A 181 11.55 0.30 -0.44
CA THR A 181 11.39 1.69 -0.88
C THR A 181 12.18 2.70 -0.06
N VAL A 182 12.56 2.34 1.16
CA VAL A 182 13.27 3.22 2.08
C VAL A 182 14.34 2.46 2.86
N THR A 183 15.38 3.20 3.24
CA THR A 183 16.49 2.66 4.04
C THR A 183 16.10 2.53 5.52
N ARG A 184 16.87 1.74 6.26
CA ARG A 184 16.78 1.66 7.73
C ARG A 184 16.94 3.03 8.40
N ASP A 185 17.85 3.86 7.88
CA ASP A 185 18.07 5.21 8.42
C ASP A 185 16.87 6.12 8.18
N PHE A 186 16.19 6.00 7.04
CA PHE A 186 14.93 6.70 6.84
C PHE A 186 13.90 6.29 7.89
N VAL A 187 13.72 4.98 8.13
CA VAL A 187 12.74 4.47 9.11
C VAL A 187 13.06 4.96 10.53
N ARG A 188 14.35 4.97 10.94
CA ARG A 188 14.78 5.52 12.25
C ARG A 188 14.45 7.00 12.41
N ASN A 189 14.41 7.76 11.35
CA ASN A 189 14.15 9.19 11.37
C ASN A 189 12.69 9.57 11.05
N CYS A 190 11.86 8.59 10.68
CA CYS A 190 10.45 8.81 10.36
C CYS A 190 9.65 9.15 11.62
N ARG A 191 9.14 10.36 11.72
CA ARG A 191 8.38 10.84 12.89
C ARG A 191 6.88 10.60 12.80
N THR A 192 6.37 10.27 11.62
CA THR A 192 4.95 9.93 11.45
C THR A 192 4.61 8.70 12.28
N PRO A 193 3.54 8.72 13.09
CA PRO A 193 3.06 7.55 13.80
C PRO A 193 2.69 6.42 12.83
N VAL A 194 3.15 5.21 13.14
CA VAL A 194 2.84 4.02 12.33
C VAL A 194 2.32 2.89 13.23
N LEU A 195 1.26 2.22 12.79
CA LEU A 195 0.78 0.98 13.40
C LEU A 195 1.11 -0.17 12.45
N ILE A 196 1.84 -1.16 12.94
CA ILE A 196 2.20 -2.35 12.16
C ILE A 196 1.44 -3.56 12.68
N LEU A 197 0.70 -4.22 11.79
CA LEU A 197 0.05 -5.50 12.05
C LEU A 197 0.86 -6.58 11.32
N PRO A 198 1.78 -7.28 12.00
CA PRO A 198 2.68 -8.22 11.35
C PRO A 198 1.96 -9.48 10.86
N ASP A 199 2.56 -10.17 9.91
CA ASP A 199 2.17 -11.49 9.43
C ASP A 199 3.43 -12.38 9.36
N ASP A 200 3.29 -13.66 9.11
CA ASP A 200 4.44 -14.56 8.96
C ASP A 200 4.23 -15.56 7.82
N ILE A 201 4.23 -15.01 6.61
CA ILE A 201 4.26 -15.79 5.36
C ILE A 201 5.40 -15.28 4.47
N PRO A 202 5.79 -16.02 3.42
CA PRO A 202 6.88 -15.60 2.53
C PRO A 202 6.77 -14.17 2.00
N ALA A 203 5.57 -13.72 1.66
CA ALA A 203 5.34 -12.37 1.14
C ALA A 203 5.23 -11.29 2.24
N HIS A 204 4.99 -11.68 3.49
CA HIS A 204 4.82 -10.77 4.63
C HIS A 204 5.71 -11.24 5.80
N PRO A 205 7.03 -11.09 5.70
CA PRO A 205 7.95 -11.67 6.69
C PRO A 205 7.85 -10.94 8.03
N TYR A 206 7.55 -11.71 9.09
CA TYR A 206 7.44 -11.20 10.45
C TYR A 206 8.69 -10.44 10.89
N ALA A 207 9.88 -11.00 10.61
CA ALA A 207 11.14 -10.38 11.00
C ALA A 207 11.32 -8.98 10.40
N VAL A 208 10.95 -8.76 9.14
CA VAL A 208 11.04 -7.46 8.47
C VAL A 208 10.04 -6.45 9.05
N ALA A 209 8.80 -6.90 9.31
CA ALA A 209 7.78 -6.06 9.94
C ALA A 209 8.21 -5.62 11.35
N MET A 210 8.79 -6.54 12.13
CA MET A 210 9.28 -6.23 13.48
C MET A 210 10.54 -5.39 13.46
N GLU A 211 11.45 -5.58 12.51
CA GLU A 211 12.60 -4.70 12.32
C GLU A 211 12.14 -3.26 12.05
N ALA A 212 11.18 -3.08 11.14
CA ALA A 212 10.62 -1.75 10.86
C ALA A 212 9.97 -1.12 12.10
N ALA A 213 9.24 -1.90 12.90
CA ALA A 213 8.63 -1.43 14.14
C ALA A 213 9.67 -1.02 15.19
N MET A 214 10.76 -1.78 15.33
CA MET A 214 11.83 -1.46 16.28
C MET A 214 12.65 -0.24 15.87
N LEU A 215 12.74 0.04 14.58
CA LEU A 215 13.46 1.18 14.05
C LEU A 215 12.66 2.48 14.13
N ALA A 216 11.35 2.41 13.80
CA ALA A 216 10.49 3.60 13.73
C ALA A 216 10.18 4.13 15.15
N PRO A 217 10.52 5.40 15.48
CA PRO A 217 10.45 5.91 16.85
C PRO A 217 9.01 6.04 17.39
N ASN A 218 8.02 6.15 16.51
CA ASN A 218 6.61 6.29 16.86
C ASN A 218 5.79 5.10 16.33
N ALA A 219 6.37 3.90 16.40
CA ALA A 219 5.67 2.69 15.99
C ALA A 219 4.89 2.06 17.12
N GLU A 220 3.68 1.61 16.80
CA GLU A 220 2.90 0.65 17.58
C GLU A 220 2.81 -0.68 16.81
N VAL A 221 2.68 -1.77 17.55
CA VAL A 221 2.55 -3.12 16.97
C VAL A 221 1.27 -3.76 17.50
N SER A 222 0.51 -4.41 16.63
CA SER A 222 -0.64 -5.21 17.06
C SER A 222 -0.20 -6.52 17.71
N MET A 223 -1.13 -7.18 18.41
CA MET A 223 -0.92 -8.58 18.79
C MET A 223 -0.60 -9.42 17.56
N PHE A 224 0.21 -10.46 17.74
CA PHE A 224 0.48 -11.47 16.70
C PHE A 224 0.15 -12.87 17.22
N PRO A 225 -0.51 -13.71 16.43
CA PRO A 225 -1.23 -13.41 15.17
C PRO A 225 -2.51 -12.61 15.43
N TRP A 226 -2.80 -11.62 14.58
CA TRP A 226 -3.96 -10.74 14.75
C TRP A 226 -5.19 -11.16 13.93
N LYS A 227 -5.01 -11.99 12.90
CA LYS A 227 -6.07 -12.45 12.00
C LYS A 227 -6.43 -13.93 12.18
N GLU A 228 -5.71 -14.63 13.03
CA GLU A 228 -5.94 -16.04 13.35
C GLU A 228 -5.86 -16.28 14.86
N PRO A 229 -6.88 -16.95 15.45
CA PRO A 229 -8.16 -17.28 14.80
C PRO A 229 -8.94 -16.02 14.39
N LYS A 230 -9.90 -16.15 13.46
CA LYS A 230 -10.65 -15.02 12.86
C LYS A 230 -11.33 -14.11 13.89
N GLU A 231 -11.65 -14.62 15.06
CA GLU A 231 -12.22 -13.88 16.19
C GLU A 231 -11.30 -12.77 16.72
N ARG A 232 -10.01 -12.79 16.36
CA ARG A 232 -9.05 -11.73 16.68
C ARG A 232 -9.16 -10.51 15.76
N ILE A 233 -9.69 -10.67 14.55
CA ILE A 233 -9.81 -9.58 13.57
C ILE A 233 -10.57 -8.37 14.14
N PRO A 234 -11.73 -8.51 14.83
CA PRO A 234 -12.40 -7.36 15.44
C PRO A 234 -11.55 -6.62 16.49
N LEU A 235 -10.64 -7.31 17.18
CA LEU A 235 -9.70 -6.68 18.11
C LEU A 235 -8.67 -5.82 17.35
N ALA A 236 -8.09 -6.36 16.29
CA ALA A 236 -7.16 -5.64 15.43
C ALA A 236 -7.83 -4.41 14.78
N VAL A 237 -9.05 -4.55 14.28
CA VAL A 237 -9.82 -3.43 13.71
C VAL A 237 -10.10 -2.34 14.76
N ARG A 238 -10.42 -2.73 16.00
CA ARG A 238 -10.57 -1.74 17.11
C ARG A 238 -9.26 -1.04 17.41
N GLN A 239 -8.13 -1.74 17.39
CA GLN A 239 -6.81 -1.11 17.58
C GLN A 239 -6.51 -0.12 16.45
N ILE A 240 -6.72 -0.50 15.18
CA ILE A 240 -6.58 0.41 14.03
C ILE A 240 -7.43 1.66 14.23
N ARG A 241 -8.70 1.48 14.60
CA ARG A 241 -9.64 2.59 14.82
C ARG A 241 -9.17 3.53 15.93
N SER A 242 -8.70 2.98 17.06
CA SER A 242 -8.18 3.76 18.18
C SER A 242 -6.93 4.52 17.80
N PHE A 243 -5.99 3.86 17.12
CA PHE A 243 -4.75 4.46 16.64
C PHE A 243 -5.01 5.62 15.67
N LEU A 244 -5.82 5.40 14.62
CA LEU A 244 -6.14 6.44 13.65
C LEU A 244 -6.89 7.62 14.29
N ARG A 245 -7.77 7.35 15.26
CA ARG A 245 -8.50 8.39 15.99
C ARG A 245 -7.58 9.23 16.88
N ALA A 246 -6.61 8.61 17.51
CA ALA A 246 -5.66 9.32 18.38
C ALA A 246 -4.76 10.30 17.62
N HIS A 247 -4.50 10.03 16.34
CA HIS A 247 -3.56 10.81 15.53
C HIS A 247 -4.22 11.75 14.51
N ARG A 248 -5.49 11.54 14.15
CA ARG A 248 -6.17 12.48 13.26
C ARG A 248 -6.37 13.82 13.96
N PRO A 249 -6.32 14.96 13.24
CA PRO A 249 -6.68 16.23 13.80
C PRO A 249 -8.11 16.21 14.36
N ALA A 250 -8.32 16.93 15.47
CA ALA A 250 -9.68 17.16 15.96
C ALA A 250 -10.52 17.81 14.86
N ALA A 251 -11.78 17.42 14.75
CA ALA A 251 -12.72 18.13 13.88
C ALA A 251 -12.80 19.60 14.35
N ALA A 252 -12.56 20.52 13.42
CA ALA A 252 -12.71 21.95 13.67
C ALA A 252 -14.19 22.30 13.83
#